data_de67a9ff97842b3efd8089c6b76d1e3b
#
_entry.id   de67a9ff97842b3efd8089c6b76d1e3b
#
_cell.length_a   1.000
_cell.length_b   1.000
_cell.length_c   1.000
_cell.angle_alpha   90.00
_cell.angle_beta   90.00
_cell.angle_gamma   90.00
#
_symmetry.space_group_name_H-M   'P 1'
#
loop_
_entity.id
_entity.type
_entity.pdbx_description
1 polymer ?
#
loop_
_entity_poly.entity_id
_entity_poly.type
_entity_poly.pdbx_seq_one_letter_code
_entity_poly.pdbx_strand_id
1 'polypeptide(L)'
;MFSKRYVGALSLLAAAVFIATASAQEAASAAVPAPPDPFLNLKAFNPEISAIVDAFYYHENSDEGMAHVLGEIAGFGHAHGEGDHGHAHGHGPEKGFNLRHLELQFSAAVDPYFKATAIAAIDLEGAEMEVAEIETTGLPFGLKLKGGKFYSDFGYINAQHAHEWDFTDQPLIYRLTLGSHGLDDKGLQLSWLAPTPFFLMAGAEVFQGDNEQTFAYHGEGELPEDDGPRVGVGWLKVGPNLPGNHGLQLGLFAATGTHQEEHDGDGDGEHDHWLDGDSSFWGADLVYKYNAPHAYGQGDVTVQAEYFSRKKDLDLVAHDLAPDLVGNRRVDEQDGYYVQATYGFSPRWRAGLRWEQVGLTNQSELPSGARKDFGSSERISAMIDFTPSHFSRIRLQVNHGSYATEDGTEDATEVYVQWMVSLGAHGAHKF
;
A
#
# COMPACT_ATOMS: atom_id res chain seq x y z
N MET A 1 -14.97 27.69 -7.83
CA MET A 1 -15.07 28.67 -6.69
C MET A 1 -14.35 28.01 -5.52
N PHE A 2 -13.02 28.11 -5.49
CA PHE A 2 -12.18 27.40 -4.53
C PHE A 2 -12.42 27.85 -3.10
N SER A 3 -12.73 26.92 -2.23
CA SER A 3 -13.05 27.14 -0.83
C SER A 3 -11.81 27.52 -0.03
N LYS A 4 -11.87 28.68 0.64
CA LYS A 4 -10.85 29.26 1.53
C LYS A 4 -10.50 28.43 2.77
N ARG A 5 -10.98 27.19 2.89
CA ARG A 5 -10.81 26.34 4.10
C ARG A 5 -9.48 25.59 4.15
N TYR A 6 -8.83 25.34 3.01
CA TYR A 6 -7.60 24.55 2.96
C TYR A 6 -6.31 25.35 3.18
N VAL A 7 -6.32 26.64 2.93
CA VAL A 7 -5.14 27.51 3.15
C VAL A 7 -4.78 27.64 4.64
N GLY A 8 -5.77 27.50 5.54
CA GLY A 8 -5.55 27.57 6.98
C GLY A 8 -4.83 26.37 7.58
N ALA A 9 -5.05 25.18 7.04
CA ALA A 9 -4.44 23.95 7.56
C ALA A 9 -2.95 23.85 7.15
N LEU A 10 -2.61 24.22 5.92
CA LEU A 10 -1.22 24.27 5.47
C LEU A 10 -0.38 25.28 6.25
N SER A 11 -0.97 26.43 6.60
CA SER A 11 -0.27 27.50 7.34
C SER A 11 0.03 27.06 8.79
N LEU A 12 -0.79 26.22 9.41
CA LEU A 12 -0.60 25.70 10.76
C LEU A 12 0.46 24.59 10.82
N LEU A 13 0.53 23.72 9.80
CA LEU A 13 1.57 22.68 9.74
C LEU A 13 2.95 23.28 9.46
N ALA A 14 3.05 24.24 8.52
CA ALA A 14 4.30 24.95 8.24
C ALA A 14 4.81 25.75 9.44
N ALA A 15 3.93 26.34 10.23
CA ALA A 15 4.30 27.08 11.45
C ALA A 15 4.80 26.14 12.55
N ALA A 16 4.25 24.92 12.69
CA ALA A 16 4.69 23.95 13.68
C ALA A 16 6.12 23.42 13.39
N VAL A 17 6.47 23.22 12.12
CA VAL A 17 7.82 22.79 11.72
C VAL A 17 8.86 23.90 11.96
N PHE A 18 8.52 25.19 11.70
CA PHE A 18 9.44 26.31 11.93
C PHE A 18 9.65 26.65 13.41
N ILE A 19 8.66 26.43 14.29
CA ILE A 19 8.79 26.69 15.74
C ILE A 19 9.68 25.65 16.41
N ALA A 20 9.68 24.39 15.94
CA ALA A 20 10.52 23.33 16.50
C ALA A 20 12.02 23.52 16.20
N THR A 21 12.37 24.17 15.09
CA THR A 21 13.78 24.42 14.73
C THR A 21 14.36 25.68 15.37
N ALA A 22 13.55 26.69 15.70
CA ALA A 22 14.00 27.93 16.32
C ALA A 22 14.31 27.80 17.83
N SER A 23 13.68 26.85 18.53
CA SER A 23 13.88 26.67 19.99
C SER A 23 15.07 25.81 20.36
N ALA A 24 15.75 25.16 19.42
CA ALA A 24 16.91 24.30 19.69
C ALA A 24 18.24 25.07 19.78
N GLN A 25 18.30 26.35 19.40
CA GLN A 25 19.57 27.08 19.28
C GLN A 25 19.82 28.15 20.36
N GLU A 26 18.86 28.44 21.25
CA GLU A 26 19.01 29.49 22.28
C GLU A 26 19.25 29.00 23.71
N ALA A 27 19.39 27.71 23.96
CA ALA A 27 19.54 27.16 25.31
C ALA A 27 21.01 26.87 25.74
N ALA A 28 21.98 27.57 25.15
CA ALA A 28 23.38 27.45 25.56
C ALA A 28 23.84 28.69 26.32
N SER A 29 23.29 28.97 27.51
CA SER A 29 23.88 29.85 28.52
C SER A 29 23.39 29.53 29.93
N ALA A 30 24.29 28.93 30.69
CA ALA A 30 24.38 28.88 32.15
C ALA A 30 23.11 28.93 33.00
N ALA A 31 22.65 27.77 33.45
CA ALA A 31 21.83 27.64 34.65
C ALA A 31 22.35 26.50 35.53
N VAL A 32 22.40 26.78 36.82
CA VAL A 32 22.72 25.82 37.91
C VAL A 32 21.75 24.61 37.77
N PRO A 33 22.26 23.34 37.88
CA PRO A 33 21.41 22.17 37.73
C PRO A 33 20.42 22.09 38.90
N ALA A 34 19.12 22.25 38.57
CA ALA A 34 18.05 21.83 39.47
C ALA A 34 18.09 20.29 39.61
N PRO A 35 17.70 19.70 40.74
CA PRO A 35 17.64 18.25 40.89
C PRO A 35 16.73 17.67 39.81
N PRO A 36 17.08 16.50 39.24
CA PRO A 36 16.30 15.91 38.19
C PRO A 36 14.90 15.60 38.71
N ASP A 37 13.92 16.25 38.10
CA ASP A 37 12.52 15.87 38.27
C ASP A 37 12.33 14.48 37.68
N PRO A 38 12.00 13.44 38.48
CA PRO A 38 11.89 12.08 37.99
C PRO A 38 10.78 11.87 36.95
N PHE A 39 9.93 12.89 36.71
CA PHE A 39 8.79 12.81 35.80
C PHE A 39 8.95 13.60 34.48
N LEU A 40 10.04 14.35 34.29
CA LEU A 40 10.23 15.19 33.10
C LEU A 40 11.58 15.00 32.42
N ASN A 41 11.85 13.82 31.94
CA ASN A 41 12.86 13.68 30.90
C ASN A 41 12.23 14.07 29.55
N LEU A 42 12.05 15.36 29.32
CA LEU A 42 11.42 15.92 28.10
C LEU A 42 12.10 15.45 26.79
N LYS A 43 13.34 14.97 26.86
CA LYS A 43 14.02 14.37 25.70
C LYS A 43 13.42 13.02 25.29
N ALA A 44 12.76 12.29 26.19
CA ALA A 44 12.08 11.04 25.90
C ALA A 44 10.74 11.26 25.15
N PHE A 45 10.20 12.48 25.20
CA PHE A 45 8.94 12.87 24.57
C PHE A 45 9.12 13.68 23.28
N ASN A 46 10.35 13.97 22.86
CA ASN A 46 10.56 14.62 21.57
C ASN A 46 10.23 13.63 20.43
N PRO A 47 9.24 13.91 19.58
CA PRO A 47 8.94 13.06 18.46
C PRO A 47 10.15 13.01 17.50
N GLU A 48 10.44 11.84 16.98
CA GLU A 48 11.26 11.68 15.79
C GLU A 48 10.43 12.21 14.60
N ILE A 49 11.02 13.13 13.85
CA ILE A 49 10.37 13.75 12.70
C ILE A 49 11.20 13.45 11.48
N SER A 50 10.58 12.93 10.44
CA SER A 50 11.17 12.81 9.11
C SER A 50 10.26 13.41 8.05
N ALA A 51 10.89 13.84 6.95
CA ALA A 51 10.20 14.30 5.76
C ALA A 51 10.84 13.63 4.55
N ILE A 52 10.03 13.04 3.67
CA ILE A 52 10.48 12.36 2.45
C ILE A 52 9.80 13.04 1.27
N VAL A 53 10.59 13.50 0.32
CA VAL A 53 10.09 14.02 -0.97
C VAL A 53 10.35 12.94 -2.00
N ASP A 54 9.29 12.46 -2.64
CA ASP A 54 9.32 11.52 -3.77
C ASP A 54 8.75 12.20 -5.02
N ALA A 55 9.60 12.37 -6.02
CA ALA A 55 9.24 12.99 -7.28
C ALA A 55 9.85 12.22 -8.45
N PHE A 56 9.20 12.27 -9.62
CA PHE A 56 9.69 11.57 -10.80
C PHE A 56 9.26 12.26 -12.10
N TYR A 57 10.03 12.03 -13.15
CA TYR A 57 9.61 12.26 -14.53
C TYR A 57 9.01 10.94 -15.05
N TYR A 58 7.86 11.03 -15.72
CA TYR A 58 7.14 9.92 -16.28
C TYR A 58 6.86 10.11 -17.76
N HIS A 59 7.01 9.02 -18.52
CA HIS A 59 6.60 8.95 -19.90
C HIS A 59 6.09 7.55 -20.24
N GLU A 60 5.06 7.48 -21.07
CA GLU A 60 4.52 6.23 -21.56
C GLU A 60 3.99 6.41 -22.98
N ASN A 61 3.80 5.30 -23.70
CA ASN A 61 3.47 5.29 -25.12
C ASN A 61 2.07 4.79 -25.45
N SER A 62 1.21 4.55 -24.43
CA SER A 62 -0.18 4.22 -24.72
C SER A 62 -0.94 5.44 -25.22
N ASP A 63 -1.96 5.24 -26.05
CA ASP A 63 -2.73 6.34 -26.65
C ASP A 63 -3.71 6.94 -25.60
N GLU A 64 -4.26 6.10 -24.71
CA GLU A 64 -5.29 6.48 -23.74
C GLU A 64 -4.73 6.74 -22.32
N GLY A 65 -3.45 6.42 -22.10
CA GLY A 65 -2.77 6.56 -20.82
C GLY A 65 -2.81 5.28 -19.97
N MET A 66 -1.70 5.00 -19.27
CA MET A 66 -1.56 3.77 -18.48
C MET A 66 -2.58 3.66 -17.33
N ALA A 67 -3.07 4.78 -16.82
CA ALA A 67 -4.13 4.75 -15.80
C ALA A 67 -5.41 4.14 -16.37
N HIS A 68 -5.79 4.51 -17.59
CA HIS A 68 -6.91 3.93 -18.31
C HIS A 68 -6.67 2.45 -18.62
N VAL A 69 -5.53 2.10 -19.22
CA VAL A 69 -5.17 0.71 -19.52
C VAL A 69 -5.26 -0.20 -18.28
N LEU A 70 -4.76 0.26 -17.13
CA LEU A 70 -4.84 -0.50 -15.88
C LEU A 70 -6.28 -0.61 -15.34
N GLY A 71 -7.11 0.40 -15.56
CA GLY A 71 -8.55 0.39 -15.25
C GLY A 71 -9.33 -0.59 -16.11
N GLU A 72 -8.92 -0.75 -17.37
CA GLU A 72 -9.56 -1.63 -18.36
C GLU A 72 -9.02 -3.07 -18.35
N ILE A 73 -8.09 -3.43 -17.45
CA ILE A 73 -7.65 -4.82 -17.34
C ILE A 73 -8.85 -5.71 -17.02
N ALA A 74 -9.24 -6.50 -18.01
CA ALA A 74 -10.46 -7.28 -17.98
C ALA A 74 -10.51 -8.22 -16.76
N GLY A 75 -11.65 -8.25 -16.08
CA GLY A 75 -11.89 -9.04 -14.87
C GLY A 75 -11.34 -8.44 -13.58
N PHE A 76 -10.43 -7.45 -13.63
CA PHE A 76 -9.95 -6.71 -12.47
C PHE A 76 -10.52 -5.30 -12.38
N GLY A 77 -10.82 -4.68 -13.53
CA GLY A 77 -11.39 -3.35 -13.61
C GLY A 77 -12.80 -3.30 -13.03
N HIS A 78 -13.18 -2.17 -12.50
CA HIS A 78 -14.58 -1.83 -12.29
C HIS A 78 -15.15 -1.42 -13.65
N ALA A 79 -16.36 -1.86 -13.97
CA ALA A 79 -17.11 -1.24 -15.04
C ALA A 79 -17.40 0.20 -14.60
N HIS A 80 -16.63 1.15 -15.13
CA HIS A 80 -16.89 2.56 -14.87
C HIS A 80 -18.15 2.98 -15.61
N GLY A 81 -19.24 3.17 -14.89
CA GLY A 81 -20.26 4.10 -15.34
C GLY A 81 -19.66 5.50 -15.35
N GLU A 82 -19.82 6.25 -16.46
CA GLU A 82 -19.28 7.61 -16.66
C GLU A 82 -19.83 8.67 -15.66
N GLY A 83 -20.25 8.30 -14.44
CA GLY A 83 -20.96 9.16 -13.51
C GLY A 83 -20.37 9.31 -12.11
N ASP A 84 -19.36 8.55 -11.74
CA ASP A 84 -18.86 8.62 -10.36
C ASP A 84 -18.00 9.86 -10.11
N HIS A 85 -18.58 10.89 -9.47
CA HIS A 85 -17.91 12.02 -8.83
C HIS A 85 -17.40 11.69 -7.43
N GLY A 86 -17.37 10.42 -7.04
CA GLY A 86 -16.75 9.93 -5.83
C GLY A 86 -15.23 10.00 -5.97
N HIS A 87 -14.56 10.65 -5.07
CA HIS A 87 -13.14 10.95 -4.94
C HIS A 87 -12.19 9.75 -5.20
N ALA A 88 -12.22 9.17 -6.40
CA ALA A 88 -11.20 8.25 -6.87
C ALA A 88 -9.90 9.03 -7.05
N HIS A 89 -9.08 9.11 -6.01
CA HIS A 89 -7.71 9.60 -6.04
C HIS A 89 -6.80 8.62 -6.80
N GLY A 90 -7.12 8.36 -8.06
CA GLY A 90 -6.48 7.35 -8.89
C GLY A 90 -6.09 7.83 -10.27
N HIS A 91 -5.86 9.13 -10.45
CA HIS A 91 -5.12 9.56 -11.63
C HIS A 91 -3.74 8.94 -11.58
N GLY A 92 -3.41 8.06 -12.54
CA GLY A 92 -2.05 7.59 -12.74
C GLY A 92 -1.11 8.79 -12.94
N PRO A 93 0.22 8.56 -12.98
CA PRO A 93 1.15 9.64 -13.19
C PRO A 93 0.89 10.34 -14.53
N GLU A 94 0.95 11.66 -14.54
CA GLU A 94 0.87 12.46 -15.77
C GLU A 94 2.18 12.37 -16.56
N LYS A 95 2.10 12.42 -17.90
CA LYS A 95 3.32 12.52 -18.75
C LYS A 95 4.06 13.82 -18.42
N GLY A 96 5.30 13.70 -17.90
CA GLY A 96 6.11 14.82 -17.46
C GLY A 96 6.56 14.71 -16.01
N PHE A 97 6.70 15.82 -15.31
CA PHE A 97 7.15 15.88 -13.93
C PHE A 97 5.98 15.69 -12.97
N ASN A 98 6.16 14.75 -12.04
CA ASN A 98 5.21 14.43 -11.00
C ASN A 98 5.85 14.59 -9.63
N LEU A 99 5.10 15.12 -8.67
CA LEU A 99 5.36 15.02 -7.24
C LEU A 99 4.44 13.91 -6.71
N ARG A 100 5.02 12.74 -6.33
CA ARG A 100 4.18 11.70 -5.75
C ARG A 100 3.58 12.21 -4.44
N HIS A 101 4.45 12.56 -3.49
CA HIS A 101 4.05 13.22 -2.24
C HIS A 101 5.27 13.76 -1.49
N LEU A 102 5.00 14.64 -0.55
CA LEU A 102 5.81 14.94 0.61
C LEU A 102 5.25 14.12 1.78
N GLU A 103 5.94 13.08 2.21
CA GLU A 103 5.57 12.30 3.39
C GLU A 103 6.16 12.94 4.65
N LEU A 104 5.32 13.14 5.67
CA LEU A 104 5.72 13.64 6.98
C LEU A 104 5.43 12.57 8.03
N GLN A 105 6.47 12.07 8.69
CA GLN A 105 6.34 11.10 9.75
C GLN A 105 6.66 11.72 11.10
N PHE A 106 5.84 11.39 12.08
CA PHE A 106 6.01 11.71 13.50
C PHE A 106 5.92 10.42 14.30
N SER A 107 6.92 10.11 15.11
CA SER A 107 6.93 8.92 15.96
C SER A 107 7.47 9.28 17.36
N ALA A 108 6.76 8.86 18.42
CA ALA A 108 7.18 9.11 19.79
C ALA A 108 6.74 8.00 20.74
N ALA A 109 7.52 7.72 21.76
CA ALA A 109 7.03 7.02 22.93
C ALA A 109 6.08 7.97 23.68
N VAL A 110 4.83 7.55 23.88
CA VAL A 110 3.82 8.30 24.65
C VAL A 110 4.11 8.15 26.14
N ASP A 111 4.41 6.94 26.55
CA ASP A 111 4.78 6.56 27.91
C ASP A 111 5.55 5.21 27.87
N PRO A 112 5.91 4.57 29.00
CA PRO A 112 6.57 3.27 28.98
C PRO A 112 5.76 2.12 28.35
N TYR A 113 4.47 2.30 28.12
CA TYR A 113 3.56 1.26 27.64
C TYR A 113 3.14 1.43 26.19
N PHE A 114 3.21 2.66 25.66
CA PHE A 114 2.69 3.00 24.35
C PHE A 114 3.67 3.83 23.52
N LYS A 115 3.69 3.52 22.22
CA LYS A 115 4.29 4.33 21.17
C LYS A 115 3.20 4.79 20.20
N ALA A 116 3.27 6.01 19.72
CA ALA A 116 2.40 6.54 18.68
C ALA A 116 3.20 6.87 17.43
N THR A 117 2.59 6.63 16.27
CA THR A 117 3.13 7.00 14.95
C THR A 117 2.03 7.66 14.14
N ALA A 118 2.35 8.76 13.48
CA ALA A 118 1.49 9.42 12.50
C ALA A 118 2.29 9.70 11.23
N ILE A 119 1.72 9.35 10.07
CA ILE A 119 2.30 9.59 8.74
C ILE A 119 1.25 10.26 7.88
N ALA A 120 1.60 11.40 7.30
CA ALA A 120 0.76 12.14 6.37
C ALA A 120 1.48 12.28 5.05
N ALA A 121 0.82 11.92 3.96
CA ALA A 121 1.22 12.20 2.59
C ALA A 121 0.58 13.50 2.12
N ILE A 122 1.35 14.37 1.51
CA ILE A 122 0.91 15.67 0.99
C ILE A 122 1.35 15.74 -0.47
N ASP A 123 0.39 15.88 -1.36
CA ASP A 123 0.61 16.09 -2.79
C ASP A 123 0.06 17.44 -3.28
N LEU A 124 -0.10 17.60 -4.57
CA LEU A 124 -0.66 18.84 -5.17
C LEU A 124 -2.18 18.91 -5.06
N GLU A 125 -2.86 17.81 -4.75
CA GLU A 125 -4.31 17.71 -4.66
C GLU A 125 -4.79 17.86 -3.22
N GLY A 126 -3.97 17.43 -2.23
CA GLY A 126 -4.35 17.54 -0.84
C GLY A 126 -3.36 16.96 0.16
N ALA A 127 -3.88 16.55 1.29
CA ALA A 127 -3.15 15.86 2.34
C ALA A 127 -3.98 14.69 2.85
N GLU A 128 -3.39 13.52 2.88
CA GLU A 128 -3.98 12.29 3.40
C GLU A 128 -3.23 11.81 4.64
N MET A 129 -3.97 11.27 5.60
CA MET A 129 -3.40 10.56 6.74
C MET A 129 -3.25 9.08 6.39
N GLU A 130 -2.03 8.65 6.04
CA GLU A 130 -1.75 7.24 5.73
C GLU A 130 -1.71 6.39 7.01
N VAL A 131 -1.05 6.88 8.06
CA VAL A 131 -0.93 6.16 9.34
C VAL A 131 -1.25 7.09 10.49
N ALA A 132 -2.08 6.59 11.43
CA ALA A 132 -2.34 7.22 12.73
C ALA A 132 -2.57 6.09 13.74
N GLU A 133 -1.50 5.56 14.34
CA GLU A 133 -1.54 4.35 15.14
C GLU A 133 -0.93 4.54 16.52
N ILE A 134 -1.40 3.72 17.45
CA ILE A 134 -0.82 3.52 18.78
C ILE A 134 -0.52 2.04 18.94
N GLU A 135 0.70 1.71 19.36
CA GLU A 135 1.12 0.35 19.64
C GLU A 135 1.61 0.17 21.07
N THR A 136 1.39 -1.02 21.65
CA THR A 136 1.95 -1.38 22.96
C THR A 136 3.41 -1.75 22.86
N THR A 137 4.23 -1.35 23.86
CA THR A 137 5.67 -1.57 23.87
C THR A 137 6.14 -2.74 24.75
N GLY A 138 5.31 -3.23 25.67
CA GLY A 138 5.77 -4.12 26.72
C GLY A 138 4.77 -5.19 27.16
N LEU A 139 3.92 -5.72 26.26
CA LEU A 139 3.07 -6.85 26.59
C LEU A 139 3.91 -8.14 26.80
N PRO A 140 3.51 -9.02 27.75
CA PRO A 140 4.24 -10.25 28.03
C PRO A 140 4.12 -11.23 26.85
N PHE A 141 5.00 -12.24 26.84
CA PHE A 141 4.99 -13.38 25.91
C PHE A 141 5.19 -13.04 24.43
N GLY A 142 5.72 -11.87 24.09
CA GLY A 142 5.92 -11.43 22.72
C GLY A 142 4.65 -10.91 22.02
N LEU A 143 3.62 -10.61 22.81
CA LEU A 143 2.39 -10.02 22.28
C LEU A 143 2.57 -8.51 22.04
N LYS A 144 1.91 -8.00 20.99
CA LYS A 144 1.77 -6.58 20.68
C LYS A 144 0.34 -6.31 20.23
N LEU A 145 -0.24 -5.24 20.74
CA LEU A 145 -1.52 -4.70 20.29
C LEU A 145 -1.26 -3.36 19.59
N LYS A 146 -1.86 -3.17 18.43
CA LYS A 146 -1.84 -1.95 17.62
C LYS A 146 -3.28 -1.53 17.32
N GLY A 147 -3.56 -0.24 17.32
CA GLY A 147 -4.88 0.29 16.98
C GLY A 147 -4.77 1.67 16.33
N GLY A 148 -5.70 1.99 15.44
CA GLY A 148 -5.74 3.23 14.67
C GLY A 148 -5.93 2.99 13.19
N LYS A 149 -5.48 3.92 12.32
CA LYS A 149 -5.34 3.72 10.87
C LYS A 149 -3.93 3.24 10.58
N PHE A 150 -3.79 2.09 9.92
CA PHE A 150 -2.48 1.49 9.61
C PHE A 150 -2.57 0.51 8.44
N TYR A 151 -1.43 0.31 7.77
CA TYR A 151 -1.29 -0.75 6.77
C TYR A 151 -1.30 -2.12 7.43
N SER A 152 -2.10 -3.05 6.88
CA SER A 152 -2.06 -4.45 7.31
C SER A 152 -0.67 -5.04 7.13
N ASP A 153 -0.20 -5.82 8.10
CA ASP A 153 1.13 -6.43 8.08
C ASP A 153 1.18 -7.76 7.28
N PHE A 154 0.13 -8.10 6.52
CA PHE A 154 0.17 -9.27 5.62
C PHE A 154 1.15 -9.04 4.46
N GLY A 155 1.62 -10.13 3.85
CA GLY A 155 2.57 -10.07 2.75
C GLY A 155 3.88 -9.36 3.12
N TYR A 156 4.58 -8.87 2.12
CA TYR A 156 5.81 -8.11 2.33
C TYR A 156 5.69 -6.64 1.92
N ILE A 157 5.06 -6.37 0.77
CA ILE A 157 4.96 -4.99 0.23
C ILE A 157 3.86 -4.18 0.91
N ASN A 158 2.74 -4.79 1.34
CA ASN A 158 1.58 -4.04 1.83
C ASN A 158 1.91 -3.06 2.97
N ALA A 159 2.77 -3.46 3.89
CA ALA A 159 3.17 -2.63 5.03
C ALA A 159 4.32 -1.66 4.73
N GLN A 160 4.70 -1.50 3.46
CA GLN A 160 5.79 -0.61 3.02
C GLN A 160 5.23 0.61 2.31
N HIS A 161 5.74 1.77 2.68
CA HIS A 161 5.46 3.01 1.95
C HIS A 161 6.16 3.03 0.59
N ALA A 162 5.65 3.78 -0.36
CA ALA A 162 6.15 3.84 -1.74
C ALA A 162 7.66 4.15 -1.83
N HIS A 163 8.19 4.93 -0.91
CA HIS A 163 9.61 5.28 -0.87
C HIS A 163 10.53 4.11 -0.45
N GLU A 164 9.98 3.06 0.17
CA GLU A 164 10.71 1.85 0.58
C GLU A 164 10.79 0.81 -0.55
N TRP A 165 9.92 0.88 -1.56
CA TRP A 165 9.87 -0.09 -2.64
C TRP A 165 11.17 -0.14 -3.46
N ASP A 166 11.51 -1.34 -3.93
CA ASP A 166 12.66 -1.53 -4.82
C ASP A 166 12.42 -1.00 -6.24
N PHE A 167 11.17 -0.89 -6.67
CA PHE A 167 10.73 -0.29 -7.94
C PHE A 167 9.93 0.97 -7.68
N THR A 168 9.81 1.83 -8.69
CA THR A 168 9.10 3.12 -8.55
C THR A 168 7.60 2.91 -8.38
N ASP A 169 7.05 1.90 -9.00
CA ASP A 169 5.63 1.55 -9.00
C ASP A 169 5.34 0.28 -8.21
N GLN A 170 4.11 0.17 -7.75
CA GLN A 170 3.57 -1.00 -7.06
C GLN A 170 3.45 -2.20 -8.02
N PRO A 171 3.62 -3.46 -7.54
CA PRO A 171 3.29 -4.62 -8.34
C PRO A 171 1.84 -4.64 -8.82
N LEU A 172 1.62 -5.11 -10.07
CA LEU A 172 0.29 -5.14 -10.70
C LEU A 172 -0.75 -5.82 -9.83
N ILE A 173 -0.41 -6.97 -9.24
CA ILE A 173 -1.37 -7.72 -8.42
C ILE A 173 -1.87 -6.91 -7.21
N TYR A 174 -0.99 -6.13 -6.56
CA TYR A 174 -1.38 -5.23 -5.48
C TYR A 174 -2.26 -4.10 -5.99
N ARG A 175 -1.85 -3.44 -7.08
CA ARG A 175 -2.58 -2.34 -7.69
C ARG A 175 -3.99 -2.73 -8.09
N LEU A 176 -4.16 -3.91 -8.69
CA LEU A 176 -5.44 -4.39 -9.22
C LEU A 176 -6.35 -5.02 -8.16
N THR A 177 -5.78 -5.52 -7.06
CA THR A 177 -6.58 -6.17 -6.00
C THR A 177 -6.85 -5.27 -4.81
N LEU A 178 -5.97 -4.34 -4.50
CA LEU A 178 -6.03 -3.52 -3.29
C LEU A 178 -5.97 -2.00 -3.56
N GLY A 179 -5.78 -1.60 -4.81
CA GLY A 179 -5.63 -0.20 -5.19
C GLY A 179 -4.24 0.38 -4.91
N SER A 180 -4.10 1.69 -5.07
CA SER A 180 -2.81 2.41 -4.95
C SER A 180 -2.23 2.42 -3.54
N HIS A 181 -3.09 2.35 -2.54
CA HIS A 181 -2.73 2.43 -1.12
C HIS A 181 -2.60 1.05 -0.45
N GLY A 182 -2.84 -0.07 -1.19
CA GLY A 182 -2.87 -1.39 -0.58
C GLY A 182 -4.05 -1.55 0.40
N LEU A 183 -3.88 -2.39 1.42
CA LEU A 183 -4.86 -2.50 2.51
C LEU A 183 -4.36 -1.69 3.71
N ASP A 184 -4.82 -0.45 3.80
CA ASP A 184 -4.67 0.44 4.95
C ASP A 184 -6.06 0.85 5.42
N ASP A 185 -6.35 0.71 6.70
CA ASP A 185 -7.68 1.05 7.23
C ASP A 185 -7.64 1.25 8.76
N LYS A 186 -8.76 1.70 9.29
CA LYS A 186 -9.01 1.86 10.73
C LYS A 186 -9.32 0.51 11.35
N GLY A 187 -8.52 0.11 12.37
CA GLY A 187 -8.68 -1.22 12.93
C GLY A 187 -7.88 -1.50 14.19
N LEU A 188 -7.84 -2.78 14.54
CA LEU A 188 -7.05 -3.33 15.62
C LEU A 188 -6.24 -4.52 15.09
N GLN A 189 -5.00 -4.63 15.56
CA GLN A 189 -4.11 -5.78 15.29
C GLN A 189 -3.60 -6.35 16.59
N LEU A 190 -3.65 -7.68 16.71
CA LEU A 190 -2.92 -8.43 17.70
C LEU A 190 -1.83 -9.23 16.99
N SER A 191 -0.58 -9.00 17.33
CA SER A 191 0.54 -9.79 16.82
C SER A 191 1.30 -10.50 17.94
N TRP A 192 1.94 -11.61 17.58
CA TRP A 192 2.68 -12.48 18.48
C TRP A 192 4.02 -12.86 17.87
N LEU A 193 5.11 -12.42 18.51
CA LEU A 193 6.46 -12.91 18.22
C LEU A 193 6.75 -14.11 19.11
N ALA A 194 6.78 -15.31 18.50
CA ALA A 194 6.97 -16.56 19.21
C ALA A 194 8.38 -16.65 19.85
N PRO A 195 8.51 -17.20 21.07
CA PRO A 195 9.80 -17.39 21.72
C PRO A 195 10.54 -18.63 21.17
N THR A 196 10.74 -18.67 19.85
CA THR A 196 11.44 -19.75 19.15
C THR A 196 12.88 -19.37 18.83
N PRO A 197 13.79 -20.33 18.59
CA PRO A 197 15.16 -20.03 18.20
C PRO A 197 15.29 -19.47 16.78
N PHE A 198 14.24 -19.40 16.00
CA PHE A 198 14.14 -18.80 14.66
C PHE A 198 12.99 -17.79 14.66
N PHE A 199 12.99 -16.87 13.71
CA PHE A 199 11.90 -15.89 13.58
C PHE A 199 10.59 -16.60 13.23
N LEU A 200 9.59 -16.39 14.09
CA LEU A 200 8.21 -16.85 13.89
C LEU A 200 7.28 -15.78 14.45
N MET A 201 6.49 -15.17 13.59
CA MET A 201 5.55 -14.12 13.95
C MET A 201 4.20 -14.40 13.30
N ALA A 202 3.14 -14.23 14.07
CA ALA A 202 1.76 -14.34 13.59
C ALA A 202 0.96 -13.12 13.99
N GLY A 203 -0.07 -12.78 13.22
CA GLY A 203 -0.98 -11.69 13.52
C GLY A 203 -2.39 -11.96 13.06
N ALA A 204 -3.31 -11.30 13.76
CA ALA A 204 -4.70 -11.21 13.39
C ALA A 204 -5.14 -9.76 13.48
N GLU A 205 -5.93 -9.31 12.50
CA GLU A 205 -6.37 -7.93 12.34
C GLU A 205 -7.87 -7.91 12.08
N VAL A 206 -8.50 -6.84 12.52
CA VAL A 206 -9.87 -6.50 12.18
C VAL A 206 -9.92 -5.05 11.75
N PHE A 207 -10.56 -4.78 10.62
CA PHE A 207 -10.66 -3.46 10.03
C PHE A 207 -12.11 -3.04 9.79
N GLN A 208 -12.33 -1.73 9.69
CA GLN A 208 -13.64 -1.17 9.40
C GLN A 208 -14.18 -1.67 8.05
N GLY A 209 -13.32 -1.84 7.06
CA GLY A 209 -13.66 -2.24 5.70
C GLY A 209 -13.96 -1.02 4.84
N ASP A 210 -12.90 -0.48 4.21
CA ASP A 210 -12.94 0.77 3.44
C ASP A 210 -11.97 0.69 2.23
N ASN A 211 -11.68 -0.55 1.77
CA ASN A 211 -10.85 -0.78 0.60
C ASN A 211 -11.71 -1.00 -0.64
N GLU A 212 -11.77 -0.03 -1.53
CA GLU A 212 -12.65 0.01 -2.70
C GLU A 212 -12.48 -1.18 -3.65
N GLN A 213 -11.29 -1.78 -3.74
CA GLN A 213 -11.02 -2.84 -4.72
C GLN A 213 -11.48 -4.24 -4.27
N THR A 214 -11.28 -4.57 -3.00
CA THR A 214 -11.56 -5.93 -2.49
C THR A 214 -12.61 -5.94 -1.39
N PHE A 215 -12.73 -4.87 -0.60
CA PHE A 215 -13.66 -4.78 0.53
C PHE A 215 -14.44 -3.46 0.50
N ALA A 216 -14.94 -3.08 -0.67
CA ALA A 216 -15.75 -1.89 -0.84
C ALA A 216 -17.04 -1.97 -0.02
N TYR A 217 -17.42 -0.85 0.57
CA TYR A 217 -18.65 -0.73 1.33
C TYR A 217 -19.33 0.62 1.04
N HIS A 218 -20.56 0.55 0.60
CA HIS A 218 -21.39 1.71 0.30
C HIS A 218 -22.45 1.93 1.39
N GLY A 219 -23.24 0.90 1.72
CA GLY A 219 -24.23 0.93 2.80
C GLY A 219 -25.35 1.94 2.59
N GLU A 220 -25.70 2.21 1.34
CA GLU A 220 -26.77 3.15 0.96
C GLU A 220 -27.59 2.60 -0.21
N GLY A 221 -28.68 3.28 -0.56
CA GLY A 221 -29.56 2.87 -1.65
C GLY A 221 -30.22 1.51 -1.39
N GLU A 222 -30.01 0.57 -2.29
CA GLU A 222 -30.54 -0.80 -2.22
C GLU A 222 -29.59 -1.76 -1.46
N LEU A 223 -28.40 -1.28 -1.06
CA LEU A 223 -27.40 -2.08 -0.35
C LEU A 223 -27.66 -2.11 1.16
N PRO A 224 -27.44 -3.26 1.82
CA PRO A 224 -27.63 -3.37 3.27
C PRO A 224 -26.57 -2.58 4.05
N GLU A 225 -27.01 -1.94 5.14
CA GLU A 225 -26.13 -1.29 6.11
C GLU A 225 -25.46 -2.33 7.02
N ASP A 226 -24.16 -2.13 7.32
CA ASP A 226 -23.38 -2.90 8.28
C ASP A 226 -22.48 -1.95 9.10
N ASP A 227 -22.60 -2.00 10.42
CA ASP A 227 -21.86 -1.13 11.34
C ASP A 227 -20.35 -1.41 11.39
N GLY A 228 -19.90 -2.59 10.94
CA GLY A 228 -18.50 -3.04 11.03
C GLY A 228 -18.07 -3.44 12.44
N PRO A 229 -16.81 -3.93 12.63
CA PRO A 229 -15.78 -4.11 11.59
C PRO A 229 -16.15 -5.19 10.58
N ARG A 230 -15.84 -4.97 9.31
CA ARG A 230 -16.27 -5.82 8.20
C ARG A 230 -15.16 -6.68 7.59
N VAL A 231 -13.89 -6.43 7.93
CA VAL A 231 -12.74 -7.16 7.36
C VAL A 231 -11.92 -7.80 8.45
N GLY A 232 -11.60 -9.09 8.28
CA GLY A 232 -10.68 -9.85 9.09
C GLY A 232 -9.46 -10.29 8.29
N VAL A 233 -8.25 -10.14 8.85
CA VAL A 233 -6.98 -10.55 8.23
C VAL A 233 -6.20 -11.43 9.20
N GLY A 234 -5.57 -12.48 8.68
CA GLY A 234 -4.63 -13.31 9.42
C GLY A 234 -3.36 -13.54 8.63
N TRP A 235 -2.21 -13.51 9.31
CA TRP A 235 -0.93 -13.74 8.66
C TRP A 235 0.09 -14.46 9.56
N LEU A 236 1.04 -15.14 8.91
CA LEU A 236 2.13 -15.88 9.53
C LEU A 236 3.43 -15.60 8.78
N LYS A 237 4.50 -15.25 9.49
CA LYS A 237 5.84 -15.02 8.94
C LYS A 237 6.86 -15.91 9.64
N VAL A 238 7.69 -16.58 8.85
CA VAL A 238 8.72 -17.52 9.32
C VAL A 238 10.05 -17.15 8.69
N GLY A 239 11.09 -17.01 9.52
CA GLY A 239 12.44 -16.75 9.06
C GLY A 239 13.43 -17.79 9.66
N PRO A 240 13.82 -18.82 8.88
CA PRO A 240 14.79 -19.80 9.35
C PRO A 240 16.17 -19.16 9.54
N ASN A 241 16.93 -19.65 10.52
CA ASN A 241 18.30 -19.22 10.72
C ASN A 241 19.19 -19.79 9.60
N LEU A 242 19.66 -18.92 8.72
CA LEU A 242 20.61 -19.28 7.67
C LEU A 242 22.05 -18.91 8.11
N PRO A 243 23.06 -19.67 7.69
CA PRO A 243 24.45 -19.35 8.00
C PRO A 243 24.95 -18.15 7.20
N GLY A 244 25.90 -17.42 7.74
CA GLY A 244 26.51 -16.26 7.09
C GLY A 244 25.58 -15.05 7.05
N ASN A 245 25.66 -14.26 5.99
CA ASN A 245 24.90 -13.01 5.80
C ASN A 245 23.61 -13.22 4.99
N HIS A 246 23.00 -14.40 5.09
CA HIS A 246 21.78 -14.77 4.40
C HIS A 246 20.58 -14.60 5.32
N GLY A 247 19.52 -13.97 4.82
CA GLY A 247 18.22 -13.87 5.45
C GLY A 247 17.15 -14.46 4.53
N LEU A 248 16.17 -15.15 5.10
CA LEU A 248 15.00 -15.65 4.40
C LEU A 248 13.77 -15.40 5.27
N GLN A 249 12.73 -14.84 4.69
CA GLN A 249 11.40 -14.80 5.27
C GLN A 249 10.43 -15.46 4.31
N LEU A 250 9.53 -16.24 4.87
CA LEU A 250 8.40 -16.83 4.18
C LEU A 250 7.13 -16.37 4.90
N GLY A 251 6.11 -16.00 4.16
CA GLY A 251 4.82 -15.57 4.68
C GLY A 251 3.65 -16.33 4.07
N LEU A 252 2.59 -16.45 4.86
CA LEU A 252 1.27 -16.89 4.42
C LEU A 252 0.25 -15.92 5.00
N PHE A 253 -0.79 -15.60 4.23
CA PHE A 253 -1.82 -14.68 4.67
C PHE A 253 -3.17 -14.98 4.03
N ALA A 254 -4.23 -14.54 4.71
CA ALA A 254 -5.59 -14.58 4.19
C ALA A 254 -6.40 -13.44 4.79
N ALA A 255 -7.37 -12.96 4.04
CA ALA A 255 -8.36 -11.98 4.48
C ALA A 255 -9.75 -12.34 3.96
N THR A 256 -10.77 -11.91 4.69
CA THR A 256 -12.17 -12.02 4.28
C THR A 256 -12.96 -10.84 4.82
N GLY A 257 -13.96 -10.42 4.10
CA GLY A 257 -14.81 -9.30 4.49
C GLY A 257 -15.96 -9.06 3.54
N THR A 258 -16.82 -8.11 3.88
CA THR A 258 -17.94 -7.67 3.05
C THR A 258 -17.41 -6.92 1.82
N HIS A 259 -18.10 -7.09 0.70
CA HIS A 259 -17.89 -6.32 -0.53
C HIS A 259 -19.23 -5.97 -1.16
N GLN A 260 -19.37 -4.70 -1.51
CA GLN A 260 -20.54 -4.15 -2.16
C GLN A 260 -20.12 -3.48 -3.47
N GLU A 261 -20.94 -3.60 -4.51
CA GLU A 261 -20.72 -2.96 -5.81
C GLU A 261 -22.01 -2.30 -6.29
N GLU A 262 -21.88 -1.13 -6.88
CA GLU A 262 -22.93 -0.40 -7.59
C GLU A 262 -22.48 -0.18 -9.03
N HIS A 263 -23.37 -0.45 -9.98
CA HIS A 263 -23.04 -0.35 -11.40
C HIS A 263 -24.14 0.40 -12.17
N ASP A 264 -23.70 1.18 -13.16
CA ASP A 264 -24.51 1.75 -14.22
C ASP A 264 -24.38 0.86 -15.46
N GLY A 265 -25.38 0.05 -15.73
CA GLY A 265 -25.32 -0.97 -16.79
C GLY A 265 -25.73 -0.45 -18.16
N ASP A 266 -26.43 0.69 -18.28
CA ASP A 266 -26.86 1.29 -19.54
C ASP A 266 -26.13 2.60 -19.90
N GLY A 267 -25.29 3.12 -18.99
CA GLY A 267 -24.43 4.28 -19.24
C GLY A 267 -25.17 5.62 -19.19
N ASP A 268 -26.31 5.69 -18.51
CA ASP A 268 -27.09 6.93 -18.37
C ASP A 268 -26.67 7.80 -17.17
N GLY A 269 -25.74 7.29 -16.34
CA GLY A 269 -25.20 7.95 -15.15
C GLY A 269 -25.98 7.67 -13.86
N GLU A 270 -26.97 6.77 -13.91
CA GLU A 270 -27.70 6.27 -12.73
C GLU A 270 -27.33 4.78 -12.50
N HIS A 271 -27.11 4.40 -11.24
CA HIS A 271 -26.86 3.00 -10.91
C HIS A 271 -28.12 2.17 -11.12
N ASP A 272 -28.01 1.07 -11.83
CA ASP A 272 -29.15 0.21 -12.20
C ASP A 272 -29.05 -1.21 -11.65
N HIS A 273 -27.91 -1.59 -11.05
CA HIS A 273 -27.79 -2.86 -10.35
C HIS A 273 -26.79 -2.82 -9.20
N TRP A 274 -27.10 -3.59 -8.15
CA TRP A 274 -26.38 -3.60 -6.87
C TRP A 274 -26.05 -5.03 -6.46
N LEU A 275 -24.81 -5.23 -6.04
CA LEU A 275 -24.28 -6.51 -5.60
C LEU A 275 -23.78 -6.40 -4.16
N ASP A 276 -24.10 -7.39 -3.33
CA ASP A 276 -23.66 -7.48 -1.94
C ASP A 276 -23.24 -8.90 -1.61
N GLY A 277 -22.16 -9.05 -0.83
CA GLY A 277 -21.69 -10.35 -0.41
C GLY A 277 -20.29 -10.33 0.19
N ASP A 278 -19.60 -11.45 0.04
CA ASP A 278 -18.29 -11.66 0.62
C ASP A 278 -17.17 -11.55 -0.42
N SER A 279 -16.08 -10.91 -0.01
CA SER A 279 -14.82 -10.98 -0.71
C SER A 279 -13.74 -11.61 0.17
N SER A 280 -12.81 -12.31 -0.43
CA SER A 280 -11.69 -12.92 0.25
C SER A 280 -10.47 -12.99 -0.63
N PHE A 281 -9.30 -12.96 -0.01
CA PHE A 281 -8.05 -13.32 -0.68
C PHE A 281 -7.16 -14.15 0.24
N TRP A 282 -6.25 -14.90 -0.37
CA TRP A 282 -5.15 -15.55 0.31
C TRP A 282 -3.88 -15.44 -0.53
N GLY A 283 -2.73 -15.58 0.10
CA GLY A 283 -1.48 -15.52 -0.62
C GLY A 283 -0.29 -15.99 0.18
N ALA A 284 0.84 -15.98 -0.48
CA ALA A 284 2.13 -16.33 0.10
C ALA A 284 3.21 -15.36 -0.36
N ASP A 285 4.17 -15.10 0.51
CA ASP A 285 5.32 -14.25 0.21
C ASP A 285 6.66 -14.96 0.51
N LEU A 286 7.69 -14.55 -0.21
CA LEU A 286 9.07 -14.95 0.00
C LEU A 286 9.97 -13.73 -0.15
N VAL A 287 10.84 -13.52 0.83
CA VAL A 287 11.90 -12.53 0.78
C VAL A 287 13.22 -13.18 1.13
N TYR A 288 14.17 -13.15 0.21
CA TYR A 288 15.53 -13.57 0.45
C TYR A 288 16.49 -12.39 0.33
N LYS A 289 17.39 -12.24 1.30
CA LYS A 289 18.44 -11.20 1.30
C LYS A 289 19.80 -11.84 1.55
N TYR A 290 20.76 -11.40 0.76
CA TYR A 290 22.19 -11.65 1.02
C TYR A 290 22.89 -10.30 1.15
N ASN A 291 23.48 -10.04 2.32
CA ASN A 291 24.24 -8.83 2.60
C ASN A 291 25.73 -9.16 2.43
N ALA A 292 26.31 -8.73 1.32
CA ALA A 292 27.72 -8.96 1.01
C ALA A 292 28.62 -8.19 1.98
N PRO A 293 29.83 -8.70 2.29
CA PRO A 293 30.75 -8.04 3.20
C PRO A 293 31.48 -6.85 2.54
N HIS A 294 30.77 -6.08 1.73
CA HIS A 294 31.32 -4.92 1.04
C HIS A 294 30.57 -3.65 1.45
N ALA A 295 31.25 -2.50 1.31
CA ALA A 295 30.65 -1.24 1.65
C ALA A 295 29.61 -0.79 0.59
N TYR A 296 28.62 -0.04 1.05
CA TYR A 296 27.61 0.63 0.21
C TYR A 296 26.79 -0.31 -0.69
N GLY A 297 26.46 -1.50 -0.18
CA GLY A 297 25.57 -2.44 -0.86
C GLY A 297 26.17 -3.19 -2.06
N GLN A 298 27.47 -3.09 -2.27
CA GLN A 298 28.14 -3.83 -3.35
C GLN A 298 28.10 -5.35 -3.08
N GLY A 299 27.52 -6.11 -3.99
CA GLY A 299 27.37 -7.56 -3.89
C GLY A 299 26.10 -7.99 -3.17
N ASP A 300 25.29 -7.07 -2.63
CA ASP A 300 24.02 -7.38 -2.01
C ASP A 300 23.06 -7.92 -3.05
N VAL A 301 22.26 -8.91 -2.64
CA VAL A 301 21.17 -9.50 -3.43
C VAL A 301 19.91 -9.47 -2.62
N THR A 302 18.80 -9.03 -3.23
CA THR A 302 17.46 -9.19 -2.69
C THR A 302 16.60 -9.89 -3.72
N VAL A 303 15.83 -10.90 -3.31
CA VAL A 303 14.82 -11.55 -4.12
C VAL A 303 13.51 -11.51 -3.37
N GLN A 304 12.45 -11.07 -4.04
CA GLN A 304 11.08 -11.01 -3.51
C GLN A 304 10.14 -11.71 -4.48
N ALA A 305 9.14 -12.39 -3.93
CA ALA A 305 8.04 -12.95 -4.70
C ALA A 305 6.80 -12.96 -3.82
N GLU A 306 5.66 -12.58 -4.38
CA GLU A 306 4.36 -12.74 -3.75
C GLU A 306 3.33 -13.25 -4.77
N TYR A 307 2.42 -14.09 -4.29
CA TYR A 307 1.28 -14.61 -5.02
C TYR A 307 0.00 -14.28 -4.26
N PHE A 308 -1.03 -13.87 -4.98
CA PHE A 308 -2.38 -13.60 -4.47
C PHE A 308 -3.42 -14.37 -5.27
N SER A 309 -4.46 -14.82 -4.58
CA SER A 309 -5.70 -15.32 -5.19
C SER A 309 -6.87 -14.65 -4.48
N ARG A 310 -7.70 -13.94 -5.23
CA ARG A 310 -8.91 -13.24 -4.76
C ARG A 310 -10.16 -13.94 -5.27
N LYS A 311 -11.18 -13.97 -4.42
CA LYS A 311 -12.54 -14.41 -4.79
C LYS A 311 -13.54 -13.41 -4.25
N LYS A 312 -14.43 -12.92 -5.11
CA LYS A 312 -15.66 -12.22 -4.74
C LYS A 312 -16.85 -13.15 -4.98
N ASP A 313 -17.80 -13.12 -4.09
CA ASP A 313 -18.96 -14.00 -4.05
C ASP A 313 -20.17 -13.18 -3.64
N LEU A 314 -20.86 -12.64 -4.63
CA LEU A 314 -21.85 -11.56 -4.47
C LEU A 314 -23.22 -12.02 -4.95
N ASP A 315 -24.26 -11.66 -4.20
CA ASP A 315 -25.64 -11.80 -4.60
C ASP A 315 -26.12 -10.50 -5.27
N LEU A 316 -26.85 -10.61 -6.36
CA LEU A 316 -27.50 -9.48 -7.01
C LEU A 316 -28.72 -9.08 -6.18
N VAL A 317 -28.63 -7.98 -5.44
CA VAL A 317 -29.68 -7.55 -4.49
C VAL A 317 -30.76 -6.70 -5.14
N ALA A 318 -30.40 -5.92 -6.16
CA ALA A 318 -31.35 -5.18 -6.99
C ALA A 318 -30.84 -5.03 -8.43
N HIS A 319 -31.76 -4.94 -9.40
CA HIS A 319 -31.45 -4.71 -10.81
C HIS A 319 -32.67 -4.14 -11.53
N ASP A 320 -32.63 -2.88 -11.93
CA ASP A 320 -33.78 -2.18 -12.50
C ASP A 320 -34.11 -2.69 -13.90
N LEU A 321 -33.11 -3.02 -14.71
CA LEU A 321 -33.27 -3.49 -16.08
C LEU A 321 -33.58 -5.00 -16.20
N ALA A 322 -33.18 -5.81 -15.21
CA ALA A 322 -33.31 -7.26 -15.18
C ALA A 322 -33.75 -7.81 -13.82
N PRO A 323 -34.94 -7.44 -13.31
CA PRO A 323 -35.39 -7.81 -11.97
C PRO A 323 -35.59 -9.32 -11.77
N ASP A 324 -35.67 -10.09 -12.84
CA ASP A 324 -35.74 -11.56 -12.81
C ASP A 324 -34.39 -12.24 -12.47
N LEU A 325 -33.32 -11.52 -12.53
CA LEU A 325 -31.98 -11.99 -12.10
C LEU A 325 -31.69 -11.72 -10.62
N VAL A 326 -32.48 -10.90 -9.94
CA VAL A 326 -32.32 -10.58 -8.52
C VAL A 326 -32.36 -11.86 -7.67
N GLY A 327 -31.40 -11.97 -6.75
CA GLY A 327 -31.15 -13.17 -5.95
C GLY A 327 -30.25 -14.21 -6.61
N ASN A 328 -29.82 -13.99 -7.85
CA ASN A 328 -28.78 -14.80 -8.48
C ASN A 328 -27.38 -14.32 -8.03
N ARG A 329 -26.42 -15.21 -8.18
CA ARG A 329 -25.06 -15.04 -7.67
C ARG A 329 -24.09 -14.64 -8.78
N ARG A 330 -23.17 -13.74 -8.46
CA ARG A 330 -21.95 -13.45 -9.23
C ARG A 330 -20.74 -13.97 -8.46
N VAL A 331 -19.87 -14.70 -9.15
CA VAL A 331 -18.61 -15.18 -8.56
C VAL A 331 -17.45 -14.76 -9.45
N ASP A 332 -16.54 -13.95 -8.90
CA ASP A 332 -15.33 -13.52 -9.59
C ASP A 332 -14.09 -14.15 -8.93
N GLU A 333 -13.23 -14.78 -9.72
CA GLU A 333 -11.98 -15.39 -9.26
C GLU A 333 -10.81 -14.82 -10.06
N GLN A 334 -9.87 -14.19 -9.37
CA GLN A 334 -8.67 -13.60 -9.96
C GLN A 334 -7.43 -14.01 -9.16
N ASP A 335 -6.30 -14.11 -9.86
CA ASP A 335 -5.02 -14.30 -9.21
C ASP A 335 -3.89 -13.55 -9.93
N GLY A 336 -2.71 -13.58 -9.31
CA GLY A 336 -1.51 -13.04 -9.91
C GLY A 336 -0.32 -13.16 -8.99
N TYR A 337 0.84 -12.87 -9.55
CA TYR A 337 2.10 -12.87 -8.80
C TYR A 337 3.09 -11.86 -9.38
N TYR A 338 4.08 -11.56 -8.57
CA TYR A 338 5.31 -10.95 -9.05
C TYR A 338 6.53 -11.67 -8.48
N VAL A 339 7.62 -11.61 -9.22
CA VAL A 339 8.95 -12.00 -8.77
C VAL A 339 9.93 -10.89 -9.14
N GLN A 340 10.66 -10.38 -8.17
CA GLN A 340 11.67 -9.36 -8.40
C GLN A 340 13.00 -9.71 -7.75
N ALA A 341 14.08 -9.22 -8.36
CA ALA A 341 15.42 -9.36 -7.83
C ALA A 341 16.21 -8.07 -8.02
N THR A 342 17.02 -7.72 -7.02
CA THR A 342 17.97 -6.60 -7.10
C THR A 342 19.38 -7.06 -6.77
N TYR A 343 20.38 -6.44 -7.39
CA TYR A 343 21.80 -6.73 -7.21
C TYR A 343 22.64 -5.46 -7.17
N GLY A 344 23.42 -5.32 -6.10
CA GLY A 344 24.41 -4.27 -5.95
C GLY A 344 25.68 -4.55 -6.75
N PHE A 345 25.74 -4.11 -8.01
CA PHE A 345 26.85 -4.40 -8.89
C PHE A 345 28.08 -3.53 -8.66
N SER A 346 27.92 -2.39 -7.99
CA SER A 346 29.00 -1.47 -7.63
C SER A 346 28.61 -0.72 -6.34
N PRO A 347 29.58 -0.13 -5.57
CA PRO A 347 29.23 0.68 -4.41
C PRO A 347 28.18 1.74 -4.76
N ARG A 348 27.03 1.75 -4.03
CA ARG A 348 25.90 2.68 -4.22
C ARG A 348 25.08 2.50 -5.49
N TRP A 349 25.41 1.54 -6.34
CA TRP A 349 24.68 1.25 -7.57
C TRP A 349 24.00 -0.13 -7.48
N ARG A 350 22.72 -0.15 -7.75
CA ARG A 350 21.88 -1.36 -7.82
C ARG A 350 21.19 -1.45 -9.16
N ALA A 351 21.02 -2.68 -9.66
CA ALA A 351 20.13 -2.98 -10.78
C ALA A 351 19.07 -3.98 -10.31
N GLY A 352 17.90 -3.96 -10.92
CA GLY A 352 16.81 -4.87 -10.60
C GLY A 352 16.01 -5.25 -11.82
N LEU A 353 15.38 -6.42 -11.73
CA LEU A 353 14.39 -6.94 -12.66
C LEU A 353 13.16 -7.38 -11.89
N ARG A 354 11.97 -7.13 -12.43
CA ARG A 354 10.69 -7.62 -11.93
C ARG A 354 9.90 -8.20 -13.09
N TRP A 355 9.32 -9.36 -12.87
CA TRP A 355 8.37 -10.00 -13.75
C TRP A 355 7.06 -10.22 -13.00
N GLU A 356 5.96 -9.92 -13.66
CA GLU A 356 4.63 -9.92 -13.09
C GLU A 356 3.66 -10.57 -14.06
N GLN A 357 2.74 -11.34 -13.53
CA GLN A 357 1.61 -11.85 -14.29
C GLN A 357 0.36 -11.83 -13.41
N VAL A 358 -0.73 -11.34 -13.96
CA VAL A 358 -2.05 -11.31 -13.33
C VAL A 358 -3.05 -12.03 -14.23
N GLY A 359 -4.04 -12.70 -13.62
CA GLY A 359 -5.07 -13.39 -14.38
C GLY A 359 -4.65 -14.76 -14.93
N LEU A 360 -3.82 -15.54 -14.22
CA LEU A 360 -3.66 -16.97 -14.50
C LEU A 360 -5.00 -17.69 -14.31
N THR A 361 -5.73 -17.30 -13.26
CA THR A 361 -7.16 -17.48 -13.08
C THR A 361 -7.78 -16.10 -13.17
N ASN A 362 -8.71 -15.89 -14.10
CA ASN A 362 -9.39 -14.63 -14.31
C ASN A 362 -10.75 -14.89 -14.95
N GLN A 363 -11.70 -15.24 -14.12
CA GLN A 363 -13.01 -15.70 -14.57
C GLN A 363 -14.13 -15.11 -13.72
N SER A 364 -15.29 -14.95 -14.36
CA SER A 364 -16.53 -14.52 -13.73
C SER A 364 -17.68 -15.45 -14.09
N GLU A 365 -18.46 -15.87 -13.09
CA GLU A 365 -19.75 -16.48 -13.26
C GLU A 365 -20.81 -15.41 -12.99
N LEU A 366 -21.50 -14.97 -14.05
CA LEU A 366 -22.46 -13.87 -13.99
C LEU A 366 -23.80 -14.33 -13.40
N PRO A 367 -24.66 -13.43 -12.89
CA PRO A 367 -26.00 -13.74 -12.39
C PRO A 367 -26.91 -14.44 -13.41
N SER A 368 -26.64 -14.29 -14.70
CA SER A 368 -27.31 -15.02 -15.80
C SER A 368 -26.89 -16.49 -15.90
N GLY A 369 -25.89 -16.95 -15.12
CA GLY A 369 -25.26 -18.25 -15.23
C GLY A 369 -24.22 -18.37 -16.37
N ALA A 370 -23.95 -17.29 -17.10
CA ALA A 370 -22.91 -17.25 -18.11
C ALA A 370 -21.51 -17.19 -17.42
N ARG A 371 -20.53 -17.86 -18.02
CA ARG A 371 -19.12 -17.77 -17.57
C ARG A 371 -18.32 -16.98 -18.59
N LYS A 372 -17.50 -16.07 -18.09
CA LYS A 372 -16.56 -15.25 -18.85
C LYS A 372 -15.14 -15.51 -18.36
N ASP A 373 -14.23 -15.75 -19.27
CA ASP A 373 -12.79 -15.84 -19.02
C ASP A 373 -12.13 -14.63 -19.70
N PHE A 374 -11.32 -13.88 -18.96
CA PHE A 374 -10.79 -12.59 -19.41
C PHE A 374 -9.32 -12.65 -19.86
N GLY A 375 -8.64 -13.79 -19.69
CA GLY A 375 -7.24 -13.92 -20.05
C GLY A 375 -6.29 -13.31 -19.01
N SER A 376 -5.02 -13.23 -19.38
CA SER A 376 -3.95 -12.78 -18.47
C SER A 376 -3.17 -11.60 -19.03
N SER A 377 -2.64 -10.77 -18.12
CA SER A 377 -1.74 -9.66 -18.43
C SER A 377 -0.37 -9.94 -17.84
N GLU A 378 0.69 -9.49 -18.53
CA GLU A 378 2.07 -9.64 -18.05
C GLU A 378 2.84 -8.33 -18.16
N ARG A 379 3.81 -8.12 -17.25
CA ARG A 379 4.70 -6.97 -17.27
C ARG A 379 6.11 -7.36 -16.83
N ILE A 380 7.11 -6.85 -17.55
CA ILE A 380 8.52 -6.90 -17.16
C ILE A 380 9.02 -5.49 -16.85
N SER A 381 9.74 -5.35 -15.76
CA SER A 381 10.33 -4.08 -15.33
C SER A 381 11.82 -4.24 -15.12
N ALA A 382 12.60 -3.26 -15.58
CA ALA A 382 14.02 -3.18 -15.32
C ALA A 382 14.35 -1.84 -14.68
N MET A 383 15.21 -1.84 -13.66
CA MET A 383 15.64 -0.60 -13.01
C MET A 383 17.14 -0.58 -12.76
N ILE A 384 17.66 0.63 -12.67
CA ILE A 384 18.97 0.95 -12.11
C ILE A 384 18.81 2.11 -11.15
N ASP A 385 19.39 2.00 -9.95
CA ASP A 385 19.40 3.09 -8.99
C ASP A 385 20.80 3.42 -8.49
N PHE A 386 20.98 4.68 -8.11
CA PHE A 386 22.14 5.24 -7.47
C PHE A 386 21.73 5.88 -6.15
N THR A 387 22.35 5.43 -5.05
CA THR A 387 22.12 5.93 -3.70
C THR A 387 23.34 6.70 -3.21
N PRO A 388 23.41 8.03 -3.48
CA PRO A 388 24.55 8.86 -3.07
C PRO A 388 24.81 8.83 -1.58
N SER A 389 23.72 8.77 -0.80
CA SER A 389 23.72 8.67 0.66
C SER A 389 22.49 7.92 1.16
N HIS A 390 22.38 7.67 2.45
CA HIS A 390 21.15 7.12 3.06
C HIS A 390 19.93 8.04 2.92
N PHE A 391 20.13 9.28 2.53
CA PHE A 391 19.11 10.33 2.46
C PHE A 391 18.69 10.67 1.04
N SER A 392 19.24 9.98 0.03
CA SER A 392 18.91 10.31 -1.37
C SER A 392 19.06 9.11 -2.29
N ARG A 393 18.16 9.00 -3.27
CA ARG A 393 18.17 7.97 -4.31
C ARG A 393 17.74 8.58 -5.64
N ILE A 394 18.39 8.17 -6.72
CA ILE A 394 18.00 8.44 -8.10
C ILE A 394 17.80 7.09 -8.77
N ARG A 395 16.66 6.88 -9.43
CA ARG A 395 16.31 5.63 -10.10
C ARG A 395 15.83 5.91 -11.52
N LEU A 396 16.32 5.12 -12.47
CA LEU A 396 15.73 4.96 -13.79
C LEU A 396 15.05 3.60 -13.82
N GLN A 397 13.79 3.56 -14.27
CA GLN A 397 13.02 2.34 -14.46
C GLN A 397 12.32 2.36 -15.81
N VAL A 398 12.23 1.20 -16.43
CA VAL A 398 11.46 0.95 -17.63
C VAL A 398 10.57 -0.26 -17.39
N ASN A 399 9.28 -0.12 -17.67
CA ASN A 399 8.30 -1.20 -17.69
C ASN A 399 7.88 -1.45 -19.14
N HIS A 400 7.64 -2.71 -19.47
CA HIS A 400 6.99 -3.11 -20.72
C HIS A 400 5.98 -4.21 -20.37
N GLY A 401 4.73 -4.03 -20.76
CA GLY A 401 3.65 -4.95 -20.47
C GLY A 401 2.72 -5.17 -21.63
N SER A 402 2.04 -6.31 -21.59
CA SER A 402 0.97 -6.72 -22.50
C SER A 402 -0.27 -6.98 -21.65
N TYR A 403 -1.29 -6.18 -21.84
CA TYR A 403 -2.46 -6.08 -20.97
C TYR A 403 -3.70 -6.60 -21.71
N ALA A 404 -4.37 -7.59 -21.13
CA ALA A 404 -5.65 -8.07 -21.62
C ALA A 404 -6.75 -7.09 -21.18
N THR A 405 -7.34 -6.37 -22.12
CA THR A 405 -8.48 -5.49 -21.93
C THR A 405 -9.74 -6.10 -22.52
N GLU A 406 -10.90 -5.51 -22.29
CA GLU A 406 -12.15 -5.99 -22.92
C GLU A 406 -12.14 -5.87 -24.44
N ASP A 407 -11.43 -4.89 -24.99
CA ASP A 407 -11.33 -4.64 -26.43
C ASP A 407 -10.20 -5.45 -27.11
N GLY A 408 -9.38 -6.16 -26.33
CA GLY A 408 -8.27 -6.99 -26.85
C GLY A 408 -7.03 -6.97 -25.99
N THR A 409 -5.87 -6.90 -26.63
CA THR A 409 -4.58 -6.83 -25.94
C THR A 409 -3.89 -5.51 -26.26
N GLU A 410 -3.46 -4.79 -25.25
CA GLU A 410 -2.70 -3.55 -25.39
C GLU A 410 -1.28 -3.70 -24.88
N ASP A 411 -0.30 -3.33 -25.71
CA ASP A 411 1.12 -3.32 -25.35
C ASP A 411 1.55 -1.89 -24.98
N ALA A 412 2.12 -1.72 -23.80
CA ALA A 412 2.56 -0.40 -23.36
C ALA A 412 3.96 -0.45 -22.73
N THR A 413 4.65 0.69 -22.86
CA THR A 413 5.97 0.90 -22.27
C THR A 413 5.95 2.18 -21.46
N GLU A 414 6.42 2.11 -20.21
CA GLU A 414 6.53 3.22 -19.27
C GLU A 414 7.99 3.46 -18.92
N VAL A 415 8.35 4.71 -18.71
CA VAL A 415 9.69 5.14 -18.29
C VAL A 415 9.56 6.08 -17.09
N TYR A 416 10.27 5.78 -16.02
CA TYR A 416 10.36 6.60 -14.82
C TYR A 416 11.80 7.05 -14.59
N VAL A 417 11.99 8.33 -14.29
CA VAL A 417 13.21 8.86 -13.67
C VAL A 417 12.81 9.43 -12.32
N GLN A 418 13.07 8.68 -11.25
CA GLN A 418 12.70 9.05 -9.87
C GLN A 418 13.89 9.67 -9.15
N TRP A 419 13.61 10.66 -8.33
CA TRP A 419 14.53 11.17 -7.32
C TRP A 419 13.80 11.31 -5.99
N MET A 420 14.46 10.86 -4.96
CA MET A 420 13.94 10.84 -3.61
C MET A 420 14.93 11.43 -2.63
N VAL A 421 14.44 12.23 -1.70
CA VAL A 421 15.24 12.85 -0.64
C VAL A 421 14.52 12.69 0.69
N SER A 422 15.25 12.22 1.69
CA SER A 422 14.79 12.06 3.06
C SER A 422 15.51 13.05 3.99
N LEU A 423 14.75 13.69 4.88
CA LEU A 423 15.24 14.65 5.88
C LEU A 423 14.81 14.18 7.28
N GLY A 424 15.68 14.32 8.27
CA GLY A 424 15.37 13.99 9.67
C GLY A 424 15.70 12.56 10.07
N ALA A 425 15.11 12.11 11.18
CA ALA A 425 15.28 10.76 11.72
C ALA A 425 14.42 9.80 10.90
N HIS A 426 15.02 9.09 9.97
CA HIS A 426 14.34 8.05 9.20
C HIS A 426 14.29 6.76 10.03
N GLY A 427 13.09 6.17 10.18
CA GLY A 427 12.91 4.86 10.82
C GLY A 427 13.71 3.76 10.14
N ALA A 428 14.07 2.71 10.88
CA ALA A 428 14.68 1.53 10.29
C ALA A 428 13.67 0.82 9.39
N HIS A 429 14.07 0.50 8.16
CA HIS A 429 13.25 -0.31 7.25
C HIS A 429 12.95 -1.68 7.87
N LYS A 430 11.74 -2.19 7.66
CA LYS A 430 11.37 -3.57 8.00
C LYS A 430 12.27 -4.55 7.22
N PHE A 431 12.44 -5.76 7.72
CA PHE A 431 13.33 -6.80 7.13
C PHE A 431 13.19 -6.92 5.64
#